data_dd2715906fcadb9afa8eab90156937e4
#
_entry.id   dd2715906fcadb9afa8eab90156937e4
#
_cell.length_a   1.000
_cell.length_b   1.000
_cell.length_c   1.000
_cell.angle_alpha   90.00
_cell.angle_beta   90.00
_cell.angle_gamma   90.00
#
_symmetry.space_group_name_H-M   'P 1'
#
loop_
_entity.id
_entity.type
_entity.pdbx_description
1 polymer ?
#
loop_
_entity_poly.entity_id
_entity_poly.type
_entity_poly.pdbx_seq_one_letter_code
_entity_poly.pdbx_strand_id
1 'polypeptide(L)' 'LISIDIPNSVTSIGEGAFSGCKSLTSINIPNSVTNIEKGAFGRCYNISSKIEFDLIQRFGEKIFES' A
#
# COMPACT_ATOMS: atom_id res chain seq x y z
N LEU A 1 -1.67 -15.66 -4.15
CA LEU A 1 -1.50 -14.39 -4.88
C LEU A 1 -2.78 -13.57 -4.82
N ILE A 2 -2.67 -12.39 -4.23
CA ILE A 2 -3.80 -11.48 -4.13
C ILE A 2 -3.42 -10.15 -4.76
N SER A 3 -4.31 -9.61 -5.57
CA SER A 3 -4.17 -8.25 -6.05
C SER A 3 -5.42 -7.46 -5.63
N ILE A 4 -5.22 -6.19 -5.34
CA ILE A 4 -6.28 -5.32 -4.85
C ILE A 4 -6.36 -4.07 -5.71
N ASP A 5 -7.55 -3.72 -6.14
CA ASP A 5 -7.82 -2.46 -6.83
C ASP A 5 -8.55 -1.53 -5.88
N ILE A 6 -7.93 -0.42 -5.59
CA ILE A 6 -8.54 0.61 -4.74
C ILE A 6 -9.45 1.48 -5.62
N PRO A 7 -10.72 1.68 -5.26
CA PRO A 7 -11.60 2.51 -6.07
C PRO A 7 -11.20 3.99 -6.05
N ASN A 8 -11.58 4.70 -7.10
CA ASN A 8 -11.27 6.13 -7.22
C ASN A 8 -11.94 7.01 -6.16
N SER A 9 -12.91 6.46 -5.45
CA SER A 9 -13.56 7.20 -4.36
C SER A 9 -12.73 7.24 -3.08
N VAL A 10 -11.69 6.40 -2.99
CA VAL A 10 -10.83 6.36 -1.80
C VAL A 10 -9.80 7.49 -1.90
N THR A 11 -9.70 8.30 -0.87
CA THR A 11 -8.76 9.41 -0.82
C THR A 11 -7.64 9.20 0.19
N SER A 12 -7.82 8.30 1.15
CA SER A 12 -6.78 8.02 2.13
C SER A 12 -6.86 6.56 2.58
N ILE A 13 -5.73 6.06 3.06
CA ILE A 13 -5.64 4.71 3.59
C ILE A 13 -5.15 4.81 5.02
N GLY A 14 -5.89 4.21 5.93
CA GLY A 14 -5.61 4.32 7.35
C GLY A 14 -4.42 3.51 7.82
N GLU A 15 -3.98 3.80 9.03
CA GLU A 15 -2.88 3.13 9.67
C GLU A 15 -3.18 1.63 9.79
N GLY A 16 -2.23 0.81 9.35
CA GLY A 16 -2.36 -0.65 9.44
C GLY A 16 -3.42 -1.27 8.56
N ALA A 17 -4.00 -0.51 7.61
CA ALA A 17 -5.12 -1.00 6.80
C ALA A 17 -4.83 -2.34 6.10
N PHE A 18 -3.61 -2.52 5.61
CA PHE A 18 -3.19 -3.75 4.94
C PHE A 18 -2.07 -4.47 5.69
N SER A 19 -1.91 -4.16 6.97
CA SER A 19 -0.86 -4.77 7.77
C SER A 19 -1.00 -6.29 7.81
N GLY A 20 0.10 -6.99 7.58
CA GLY A 20 0.12 -8.45 7.64
C GLY A 20 -0.44 -9.15 6.41
N CYS A 21 -0.71 -8.44 5.33
CA CYS A 21 -1.24 -9.03 4.10
C CYS A 21 -0.13 -9.76 3.34
N LYS A 22 0.28 -10.91 3.84
CA LYS A 22 1.40 -11.67 3.27
C LYS A 22 1.12 -12.19 1.87
N SER A 23 -0.14 -12.40 1.52
CA SER A 23 -0.51 -12.88 0.20
C SER A 23 -0.65 -11.78 -0.83
N LEU A 24 -0.60 -10.52 -0.40
CA LEU A 24 -0.75 -9.38 -1.28
C LEU A 24 0.52 -9.23 -2.13
N THR A 25 0.40 -9.41 -3.43
CA THR A 25 1.54 -9.30 -4.35
C THR A 25 1.47 -8.04 -5.20
N SER A 26 0.28 -7.52 -5.44
CA SER A 26 0.15 -6.27 -6.18
C SER A 26 -1.05 -5.49 -5.68
N ILE A 27 -0.97 -4.18 -5.83
CA ILE A 27 -2.06 -3.30 -5.44
C ILE A 27 -2.03 -2.10 -6.39
N ASN A 28 -3.21 -1.71 -6.85
CA ASN A 28 -3.34 -0.55 -7.70
C ASN A 28 -3.93 0.59 -6.89
N ILE A 29 -3.14 1.63 -6.69
CA ILE A 29 -3.54 2.80 -5.92
C ILE A 29 -3.82 3.94 -6.87
N PRO A 30 -5.08 4.40 -6.97
CA PRO A 30 -5.41 5.47 -7.89
C PRO A 30 -4.87 6.82 -7.42
N ASN A 31 -4.83 7.76 -8.34
CA ASN A 31 -4.37 9.10 -8.04
C ASN A 31 -5.27 9.85 -7.04
N SER A 32 -6.47 9.36 -6.83
CA SER A 32 -7.38 9.95 -5.84
C SER A 32 -6.86 9.78 -4.40
N VAL A 33 -6.02 8.74 -4.17
CA VAL A 33 -5.42 8.54 -2.85
C VAL A 33 -4.28 9.53 -2.69
N THR A 34 -4.42 10.42 -1.74
CA THR A 34 -3.42 11.47 -1.49
C THR A 34 -2.67 11.24 -0.19
N ASN A 35 -3.14 10.33 0.65
CA ASN A 35 -2.50 10.07 1.94
C ASN A 35 -2.57 8.60 2.30
N ILE A 36 -1.45 8.05 2.75
CA ILE A 36 -1.40 6.69 3.29
C ILE A 36 -0.69 6.79 4.63
N GLU A 37 -1.34 6.29 5.67
CA GLU A 37 -0.81 6.38 7.02
C GLU A 37 0.32 5.40 7.27
N LYS A 38 1.08 5.66 8.32
CA LYS A 38 2.21 4.83 8.72
C LYS A 38 1.79 3.37 8.92
N GLY A 39 2.58 2.46 8.39
CA GLY A 39 2.35 1.04 8.60
C GLY A 39 1.17 0.46 7.83
N ALA A 40 0.55 1.23 6.92
CA ALA A 40 -0.59 0.73 6.16
C ALA A 40 -0.28 -0.58 5.45
N PHE A 41 0.95 -0.74 4.99
CA PHE A 41 1.41 -1.97 4.32
C PHE A 41 2.49 -2.68 5.13
N GLY A 42 2.51 -2.48 6.43
CA GLY A 42 3.47 -3.17 7.29
C GLY A 42 3.36 -4.67 7.12
N ARG A 43 4.51 -5.36 7.09
CA ARG A 43 4.58 -6.82 6.96
C ARG A 43 3.99 -7.39 5.67
N CYS A 44 3.82 -6.56 4.66
CA CYS A 44 3.42 -7.03 3.33
C CYS A 44 4.69 -7.40 2.56
N TYR A 45 5.26 -8.55 2.88
CA TYR A 45 6.58 -8.92 2.37
C TYR A 45 6.61 -9.43 0.94
N ASN A 46 5.46 -9.70 0.37
CA ASN A 46 5.38 -10.28 -0.97
C ASN A 46 4.95 -9.30 -2.06
N ILE A 47 4.86 -8.02 -1.72
CA ILE A 47 4.55 -7.00 -2.72
C ILE A 47 5.70 -6.91 -3.73
N SER A 48 5.34 -6.83 -5.02
CA SER A 48 6.31 -6.66 -6.08
C SER A 48 7.24 -5.47 -5.81
N SER A 49 8.54 -5.65 -6.03
CA SER A 49 9.53 -4.60 -5.81
C SER A 49 9.21 -3.34 -6.60
N LYS A 50 8.69 -3.49 -7.81
CA LYS A 50 8.33 -2.36 -8.65
C LYS A 50 7.22 -1.53 -8.01
N ILE A 51 6.22 -2.20 -7.47
CA ILE A 51 5.09 -1.53 -6.81
C ILE A 51 5.55 -0.89 -5.52
N GLU A 52 6.37 -1.60 -4.74
CA GLU A 52 6.93 -1.08 -3.51
C GLU A 52 7.70 0.21 -3.77
N PHE A 53 8.56 0.20 -4.78
CA PHE A 53 9.35 1.38 -5.13
C PHE A 53 8.44 2.56 -5.50
N ASP A 54 7.42 2.31 -6.32
CA ASP A 54 6.48 3.34 -6.73
C ASP A 54 5.76 3.95 -5.53
N LEU A 55 5.31 3.11 -4.62
CA LEU A 55 4.61 3.58 -3.42
C LEU A 55 5.53 4.39 -2.51
N ILE A 56 6.78 3.97 -2.38
CA ILE A 56 7.75 4.71 -1.59
C ILE A 56 8.00 6.09 -2.19
N GLN A 57 8.10 6.17 -3.51
CA GLN A 57 8.27 7.45 -4.20
C GLN A 57 7.07 8.37 -3.99
N ARG A 58 5.89 7.81 -3.93
CA ARG A 58 4.64 8.59 -3.80
C ARG A 58 4.33 8.95 -2.35
N PHE A 59 4.58 8.07 -1.41
CA PHE A 59 4.10 8.23 -0.03
C PHE A 59 5.20 8.12 1.04
N GLY A 60 6.35 7.60 0.69
CA GLY A 60 7.45 7.42 1.63
C GLY A 60 7.49 6.03 2.24
N GLU A 61 8.63 5.69 2.83
CA GLU A 61 8.87 4.37 3.39
C GLU A 61 8.02 4.06 4.61
N LYS A 62 7.48 5.09 5.25
CA LYS A 62 6.71 4.92 6.49
C LYS A 62 5.53 3.97 6.32
N ILE A 63 5.00 3.86 5.10
CA ILE A 63 3.82 3.03 4.86
C ILE A 63 4.13 1.54 4.99
N PHE A 64 5.40 1.16 4.89
CA PHE A 64 5.84 -0.23 5.04
C PHE A 64 6.39 -0.54 6.43
N GLU A 65 6.45 0.42 7.31
CA GLU A 65 6.89 0.20 8.68
C GLU A 65 5.79 -0.51 9.48
N SER A 66 6.19 -1.41 10.35
CA SER A 66 5.22 -2.13 11.18
C SER A 66 5.11 -1.53 12.58
#